data_3876afa131e945fdc263d09d843772e0
#
_entry.id   3876afa131e945fdc263d09d843772e0
#
_cell.length_a   1.000
_cell.length_b   1.000
_cell.length_c   1.000
_cell.angle_alpha   90.00
_cell.angle_beta   90.00
_cell.angle_gamma   90.00
#
_symmetry.space_group_name_H-M   'P 1'
#
loop_
_entity.id
_entity.type
_entity.pdbx_description
1 polymer ?
#
loop_
_entity_poly.entity_id
_entity_poly.type
_entity_poly.pdbx_seq_one_letter_code
_entity_poly.pdbx_strand_id
1 'polypeptide(L)'
;MIDLVLLAGALWVAAWIGAQPAEVALLYTAGFYASTYAAAQVAPWFVLHLSITQPVLAWMAQHVGADVPVFGTGFSKRAIPSAQPQWMALHALDWMTALFLGAAVWCSFVGVHRFLQAMLDEDESLETGWFSRLASGLFGASAGVWAMLQAAPALAVLLNLFGHPQSLESNPLLDLILRGVQALPVVRTMI
;
A
#
# COMPACT_ATOMS: atom_id res chain seq x y z
N MET A 1 -3.04 -4.32 -18.17
CA MET A 1 -2.84 -5.52 -17.33
C MET A 1 -2.63 -5.18 -15.87
N ILE A 2 -1.86 -4.14 -15.56
CA ILE A 2 -1.56 -3.73 -14.17
C ILE A 2 -2.81 -3.25 -13.43
N ASP A 3 -3.68 -2.51 -14.10
CA ASP A 3 -4.97 -2.08 -13.54
C ASP A 3 -5.82 -3.28 -13.09
N LEU A 4 -5.77 -4.40 -13.82
CA LEU A 4 -6.47 -5.63 -13.43
C LEU A 4 -5.88 -6.26 -12.18
N VAL A 5 -4.56 -6.23 -12.02
CA VAL A 5 -3.88 -6.76 -10.82
C VAL A 5 -4.22 -5.91 -9.60
N LEU A 6 -4.18 -4.58 -9.74
CA LEU A 6 -4.57 -3.66 -8.67
C LEU A 6 -6.04 -3.86 -8.27
N LEU A 7 -6.92 -3.90 -9.26
CA LEU A 7 -8.35 -4.10 -9.03
C LEU A 7 -8.64 -5.46 -8.41
N ALA A 8 -8.00 -6.53 -8.90
CA ALA A 8 -8.16 -7.86 -8.35
C ALA A 8 -7.67 -7.95 -6.90
N GLY A 9 -6.53 -7.34 -6.58
CA GLY A 9 -6.01 -7.26 -5.22
C GLY A 9 -6.95 -6.48 -4.29
N ALA A 10 -7.44 -5.32 -4.74
CA ALA A 10 -8.39 -4.51 -3.98
C ALA A 10 -9.71 -5.24 -3.74
N LEU A 11 -10.26 -5.87 -4.78
CA LEU A 11 -11.49 -6.67 -4.68
C LEU A 11 -11.30 -7.88 -3.77
N TRP A 12 -10.14 -8.52 -3.82
CA TRP A 12 -9.83 -9.64 -2.94
C TRP A 12 -9.82 -9.21 -1.46
N VAL A 13 -9.15 -8.11 -1.12
CA VAL A 13 -9.15 -7.55 0.24
C VAL A 13 -10.57 -7.15 0.65
N ALA A 14 -11.29 -6.45 -0.23
CA ALA A 14 -12.67 -6.02 0.01
C ALA A 14 -13.61 -7.19 0.28
N ALA A 15 -13.55 -8.23 -0.56
CA ALA A 15 -14.38 -9.42 -0.43
C ALA A 15 -14.04 -10.22 0.83
N TRP A 16 -12.74 -10.35 1.14
CA TRP A 16 -12.29 -11.12 2.29
C TRP A 16 -12.71 -10.48 3.61
N ILE A 17 -12.55 -9.15 3.75
CA ILE A 17 -13.03 -8.40 4.93
C ILE A 17 -14.57 -8.34 4.94
N GLY A 18 -15.19 -8.06 3.79
CA GLY A 18 -16.64 -7.94 3.66
C GLY A 18 -17.41 -9.24 3.92
N ALA A 19 -16.74 -10.40 3.83
CA ALA A 19 -17.32 -11.69 4.19
C ALA A 19 -17.35 -11.96 5.71
N GLN A 20 -16.69 -11.12 6.53
CA GLN A 20 -16.68 -11.27 7.98
C GLN A 20 -17.92 -10.60 8.61
N PRO A 21 -18.32 -10.97 9.85
CA PRO A 21 -19.28 -10.21 10.64
C PRO A 21 -18.85 -8.74 10.80
N ALA A 22 -19.79 -7.81 10.95
CA ALA A 22 -19.49 -6.37 10.96
C ALA A 22 -18.44 -5.95 12.00
N GLU A 23 -18.46 -6.56 13.17
CA GLU A 23 -17.52 -6.30 14.25
C GLU A 23 -16.10 -6.70 13.88
N VAL A 24 -15.96 -7.90 13.30
CA VAL A 24 -14.68 -8.44 12.83
C VAL A 24 -14.20 -7.67 11.60
N ALA A 25 -15.10 -7.30 10.68
CA ALA A 25 -14.77 -6.49 9.52
C ALA A 25 -14.25 -5.11 9.93
N LEU A 26 -14.90 -4.47 10.92
CA LEU A 26 -14.42 -3.21 11.50
C LEU A 26 -13.03 -3.37 12.13
N LEU A 27 -12.84 -4.42 12.93
CA LEU A 27 -11.58 -4.70 13.59
C LEU A 27 -10.45 -4.91 12.57
N TYR A 28 -10.69 -5.70 11.53
CA TYR A 28 -9.70 -5.95 10.47
C TYR A 28 -9.39 -4.71 9.64
N THR A 29 -10.42 -3.91 9.33
CA THR A 29 -10.25 -2.64 8.62
C THR A 29 -9.44 -1.65 9.46
N ALA A 30 -9.81 -1.45 10.72
CA ALA A 30 -9.07 -0.57 11.63
C ALA A 30 -7.62 -1.04 11.83
N GLY A 31 -7.41 -2.35 12.01
CA GLY A 31 -6.09 -2.95 12.10
C GLY A 31 -5.26 -2.75 10.83
N PHE A 32 -5.90 -2.83 9.65
CA PHE A 32 -5.24 -2.58 8.38
C PHE A 32 -4.77 -1.13 8.24
N TYR A 33 -5.63 -0.15 8.56
CA TYR A 33 -5.25 1.26 8.57
C TYR A 33 -4.15 1.56 9.59
N ALA A 34 -4.29 1.04 10.82
CA ALA A 34 -3.31 1.24 11.87
C ALA A 34 -1.94 0.63 11.52
N SER A 35 -1.91 -0.58 10.94
CA SER A 35 -0.68 -1.25 10.54
C SER A 35 0.04 -0.52 9.42
N THR A 36 -0.68 -0.04 8.41
CA THR A 36 -0.08 0.73 7.30
C THR A 36 0.44 2.08 7.78
N TYR A 37 -0.30 2.76 8.66
CA TYR A 37 0.14 4.03 9.25
C TYR A 37 1.40 3.85 10.10
N ALA A 38 1.40 2.88 11.01
CA ALA A 38 2.55 2.59 11.86
C ALA A 38 3.78 2.19 11.04
N ALA A 39 3.58 1.36 10.01
CA ALA A 39 4.64 0.93 9.12
C ALA A 39 5.27 2.11 8.37
N ALA A 40 4.46 3.07 7.89
CA ALA A 40 4.96 4.29 7.23
C ALA A 40 5.85 5.13 8.15
N GLN A 41 5.56 5.17 9.47
CA GLN A 41 6.39 5.89 10.44
C GLN A 41 7.71 5.18 10.76
N VAL A 42 7.72 3.85 10.68
CA VAL A 42 8.87 3.03 11.09
C VAL A 42 9.77 2.68 9.90
N ALA A 43 9.24 2.65 8.68
CA ALA A 43 9.98 2.28 7.47
C ALA A 43 11.26 3.09 7.25
N PRO A 44 11.31 4.44 7.39
CA PRO A 44 12.53 5.20 7.21
C PRO A 44 13.64 4.79 8.18
N TRP A 45 13.27 4.43 9.41
CA TRP A 45 14.23 3.93 10.38
C TRP A 45 14.85 2.60 9.92
N PHE A 46 14.03 1.66 9.42
CA PHE A 46 14.52 0.40 8.89
C PHE A 46 15.44 0.60 7.69
N VAL A 47 15.04 1.47 6.75
CA VAL A 47 15.84 1.74 5.55
C VAL A 47 17.20 2.33 5.87
N LEU A 48 17.28 3.19 6.87
CA LEU A 48 18.53 3.84 7.26
C LEU A 48 19.45 2.96 8.11
N HIS A 49 18.90 2.06 8.94
CA HIS A 49 19.69 1.32 9.93
C HIS A 49 20.00 -0.12 9.55
N LEU A 50 19.24 -0.73 8.61
CA LEU A 50 19.55 -2.07 8.16
C LEU A 50 20.67 -2.04 7.11
N SER A 51 21.74 -2.78 7.36
CA SER A 51 22.88 -2.87 6.45
C SER A 51 22.53 -3.46 5.08
N ILE A 52 21.47 -4.28 5.01
CA ILE A 52 20.99 -4.91 3.77
C ILE A 52 20.32 -3.90 2.83
N THR A 53 19.85 -2.78 3.35
CA THR A 53 19.16 -1.75 2.53
C THR A 53 20.14 -0.90 1.73
N GLN A 54 21.36 -0.74 2.20
CA GLN A 54 22.40 0.09 1.55
C GLN A 54 22.75 -0.39 0.12
N PRO A 55 23.06 -1.69 -0.11
CA PRO A 55 23.33 -2.17 -1.47
C PRO A 55 22.09 -2.08 -2.36
N VAL A 56 20.88 -2.30 -1.82
CA VAL A 56 19.62 -2.14 -2.56
C VAL A 56 19.42 -0.69 -2.97
N LEU A 57 19.63 0.25 -2.06
CA LEU A 57 19.55 1.69 -2.32
C LEU A 57 20.52 2.10 -3.43
N ALA A 58 21.77 1.66 -3.34
CA ALA A 58 22.79 1.95 -4.34
C ALA A 58 22.42 1.39 -5.71
N TRP A 59 21.90 0.16 -5.74
CA TRP A 59 21.44 -0.47 -6.97
C TRP A 59 20.23 0.28 -7.56
N MET A 60 19.24 0.64 -6.74
CA MET A 60 18.08 1.41 -7.18
C MET A 60 18.49 2.78 -7.72
N ALA A 61 19.39 3.48 -7.03
CA ALA A 61 19.86 4.80 -7.47
C ALA A 61 20.57 4.77 -8.82
N GLN A 62 21.19 3.63 -9.18
CA GLN A 62 21.83 3.45 -10.49
C GLN A 62 20.83 3.15 -11.62
N HIS A 63 19.68 2.54 -11.28
CA HIS A 63 18.68 2.11 -12.27
C HIS A 63 17.50 3.08 -12.37
N VAL A 64 17.28 3.94 -11.39
CA VAL A 64 16.31 5.04 -11.47
C VAL A 64 16.95 6.14 -12.32
N GLY A 65 16.61 6.16 -13.60
CA GLY A 65 17.08 7.20 -14.52
C GLY A 65 16.54 8.59 -14.15
N ALA A 66 17.27 9.64 -14.52
CA ALA A 66 16.93 11.03 -14.21
C ALA A 66 15.58 11.51 -14.84
N ASP A 67 15.04 10.76 -15.80
CA ASP A 67 13.83 11.10 -16.56
C ASP A 67 12.57 10.36 -16.07
N VAL A 68 12.63 9.68 -14.93
CA VAL A 68 11.49 8.91 -14.45
C VAL A 68 10.51 9.81 -13.72
N PRO A 69 9.29 10.03 -14.23
CA PRO A 69 8.22 10.66 -13.47
C PRO A 69 7.66 9.65 -12.45
N VAL A 70 8.40 9.43 -11.36
CA VAL A 70 7.98 8.50 -10.28
C VAL A 70 6.69 8.98 -9.63
N PHE A 71 6.47 10.27 -9.63
CA PHE A 71 5.28 10.91 -9.06
C PHE A 71 4.81 12.01 -10.03
N GLY A 72 3.97 11.65 -10.98
CA GLY A 72 3.20 12.55 -11.84
C GLY A 72 3.89 13.85 -12.31
N THR A 73 3.46 14.34 -13.41
CA THR A 73 4.01 15.50 -14.14
C THR A 73 4.14 16.83 -13.36
N GLY A 74 3.65 16.89 -12.10
CA GLY A 74 3.79 18.07 -11.24
C GLY A 74 5.17 18.30 -10.66
N PHE A 75 5.98 17.25 -10.51
CA PHE A 75 7.34 17.35 -9.96
C PHE A 75 8.42 17.60 -11.02
N SER A 76 8.15 17.28 -12.27
CA SER A 76 9.14 17.31 -13.37
C SER A 76 9.57 18.71 -13.81
N LYS A 77 8.92 19.78 -13.37
CA LYS A 77 9.23 21.14 -13.85
C LYS A 77 10.05 22.02 -12.90
N ARG A 78 10.32 21.58 -11.69
CA ARG A 78 11.30 22.29 -10.85
C ARG A 78 12.63 21.56 -10.96
N ALA A 79 13.60 22.25 -11.55
CA ALA A 79 14.98 21.81 -11.60
C ALA A 79 15.45 21.38 -10.20
N ILE A 80 15.46 20.08 -9.99
CA ILE A 80 15.90 19.47 -8.76
C ILE A 80 17.39 19.12 -8.96
N PRO A 81 18.28 19.39 -7.98
CA PRO A 81 19.73 19.24 -8.15
C PRO A 81 20.16 17.80 -8.41
N SER A 82 21.36 17.61 -8.96
CA SER A 82 21.96 16.34 -9.36
C SER A 82 22.11 15.24 -8.27
N ALA A 83 21.62 15.47 -7.06
CA ALA A 83 21.57 14.50 -5.96
C ALA A 83 20.32 13.61 -5.94
N GLN A 84 19.50 13.68 -6.97
CA GLN A 84 18.12 13.15 -7.02
C GLN A 84 17.92 11.65 -7.14
N PRO A 85 18.70 10.88 -7.92
CA PRO A 85 18.43 9.44 -8.04
C PRO A 85 18.46 8.74 -6.70
N GLN A 86 19.35 9.18 -5.79
CA GLN A 86 19.45 8.63 -4.44
C GLN A 86 18.25 8.98 -3.57
N TRP A 87 17.76 10.23 -3.65
CA TRP A 87 16.57 10.65 -2.91
C TRP A 87 15.32 9.92 -3.40
N MET A 88 15.14 9.79 -4.70
CA MET A 88 14.03 9.03 -5.28
C MET A 88 14.10 7.55 -4.91
N ALA A 89 15.29 6.94 -4.97
CA ALA A 89 15.50 5.58 -4.56
C ALA A 89 15.21 5.37 -3.07
N LEU A 90 15.60 6.32 -2.23
CA LEU A 90 15.31 6.29 -0.79
C LEU A 90 13.81 6.29 -0.51
N HIS A 91 13.08 7.23 -1.08
CA HIS A 91 11.62 7.32 -0.88
C HIS A 91 10.87 6.10 -1.45
N ALA A 92 11.32 5.60 -2.60
CA ALA A 92 10.79 4.38 -3.16
C ALA A 92 11.01 3.16 -2.24
N LEU A 93 12.21 3.06 -1.67
CA LEU A 93 12.55 1.99 -0.73
C LEU A 93 11.79 2.13 0.58
N ASP A 94 11.65 3.36 1.11
CA ASP A 94 10.82 3.64 2.29
C ASP A 94 9.38 3.17 2.07
N TRP A 95 8.81 3.52 0.93
CA TRP A 95 7.43 3.12 0.59
C TRP A 95 7.27 1.61 0.46
N MET A 96 8.17 0.95 -0.24
CA MET A 96 8.15 -0.51 -0.39
C MET A 96 8.30 -1.20 0.98
N THR A 97 9.20 -0.69 1.82
CA THR A 97 9.43 -1.19 3.18
C THR A 97 8.19 -0.99 4.05
N ALA A 98 7.55 0.18 3.98
CA ALA A 98 6.31 0.47 4.69
C ALA A 98 5.18 -0.48 4.28
N LEU A 99 5.02 -0.73 2.98
CA LEU A 99 4.02 -1.66 2.45
C LEU A 99 4.26 -3.09 2.98
N PHE A 100 5.52 -3.53 2.97
CA PHE A 100 5.89 -4.87 3.44
C PHE A 100 5.68 -5.03 4.96
N LEU A 101 6.13 -4.06 5.74
CA LEU A 101 5.94 -4.02 7.19
C LEU A 101 4.45 -3.94 7.56
N GLY A 102 3.69 -3.08 6.88
CA GLY A 102 2.26 -2.93 7.09
C GLY A 102 1.51 -4.25 6.83
N ALA A 103 1.82 -4.91 5.72
CA ALA A 103 1.24 -6.21 5.40
C ALA A 103 1.63 -7.28 6.43
N ALA A 104 2.91 -7.34 6.86
CA ALA A 104 3.38 -8.30 7.85
C ALA A 104 2.69 -8.09 9.21
N VAL A 105 2.59 -6.85 9.68
CA VAL A 105 1.92 -6.51 10.94
C VAL A 105 0.44 -6.87 10.87
N TRP A 106 -0.23 -6.51 9.78
CA TRP A 106 -1.65 -6.82 9.60
C TRP A 106 -1.91 -8.33 9.52
N CYS A 107 -1.12 -9.08 8.75
CA CYS A 107 -1.23 -10.54 8.69
C CYS A 107 -1.00 -11.19 10.06
N SER A 108 -0.03 -10.68 10.83
CA SER A 108 0.23 -11.16 12.19
C SER A 108 -0.96 -10.88 13.11
N PHE A 109 -1.53 -9.69 13.04
CA PHE A 109 -2.72 -9.31 13.80
C PHE A 109 -3.92 -10.21 13.48
N VAL A 110 -4.20 -10.44 12.20
CA VAL A 110 -5.27 -11.35 11.76
C VAL A 110 -5.01 -12.78 12.22
N GLY A 111 -3.76 -13.24 12.12
CA GLY A 111 -3.35 -14.58 12.57
C GLY A 111 -3.57 -14.79 14.07
N VAL A 112 -3.15 -13.81 14.88
CA VAL A 112 -3.35 -13.84 16.34
C VAL A 112 -4.84 -13.82 16.69
N HIS A 113 -5.63 -12.95 16.05
CA HIS A 113 -7.06 -12.87 16.30
C HIS A 113 -7.77 -14.20 15.99
N ARG A 114 -7.48 -14.81 14.83
CA ARG A 114 -8.05 -16.11 14.45
C ARG A 114 -7.61 -17.25 15.38
N PHE A 115 -6.36 -17.22 15.83
CA PHE A 115 -5.85 -18.19 16.80
C PHE A 115 -6.59 -18.10 18.12
N LEU A 116 -6.82 -16.86 18.63
CA LEU A 116 -7.57 -16.63 19.85
C LEU A 116 -9.03 -17.08 19.72
N GLN A 117 -9.70 -16.78 18.62
CA GLN A 117 -11.06 -17.26 18.34
C GLN A 117 -11.13 -18.81 18.38
N ALA A 118 -10.17 -19.47 17.73
CA ALA A 118 -10.12 -20.93 17.73
C ALA A 118 -9.85 -21.53 19.10
N MET A 119 -9.12 -20.83 19.98
CA MET A 119 -8.87 -21.28 21.36
C MET A 119 -10.06 -21.09 22.29
N LEU A 120 -10.87 -20.06 22.04
CA LEU A 120 -12.00 -19.72 22.90
C LEU A 120 -13.28 -20.50 22.54
N ASP A 121 -13.20 -21.34 21.50
CA ASP A 121 -14.34 -22.16 21.02
C ASP A 121 -15.63 -21.32 20.79
N GLU A 122 -15.45 -20.04 20.44
CA GLU A 122 -16.54 -19.14 20.12
C GLU A 122 -17.14 -19.55 18.77
N ASP A 123 -18.16 -20.42 18.85
CA ASP A 123 -19.04 -20.76 17.74
C ASP A 123 -19.84 -19.50 17.39
N GLU A 124 -19.26 -18.60 16.56
CA GLU A 124 -19.92 -17.42 16.05
C GLU A 124 -21.02 -17.80 15.04
N SER A 125 -22.04 -18.49 15.49
CA SER A 125 -23.31 -18.57 14.78
C SER A 125 -24.11 -17.25 14.96
N LEU A 126 -23.46 -16.12 14.83
CA LEU A 126 -24.13 -14.81 14.78
C LEU A 126 -24.90 -14.75 13.46
N GLU A 127 -26.23 -14.90 13.56
CA GLU A 127 -27.12 -14.58 12.45
C GLU A 127 -26.85 -13.14 12.00
N THR A 128 -26.04 -13.03 10.94
CA THR A 128 -25.66 -11.73 10.39
C THR A 128 -26.87 -11.10 9.72
N GLY A 129 -27.53 -10.20 10.39
CA GLY A 129 -28.59 -9.39 9.81
C GLY A 129 -28.11 -8.60 8.58
N TRP A 130 -29.03 -8.18 7.72
CA TRP A 130 -28.69 -7.47 6.48
C TRP A 130 -27.84 -6.19 6.73
N PHE A 131 -28.07 -5.49 7.84
CA PHE A 131 -27.27 -4.34 8.26
C PHE A 131 -25.81 -4.71 8.51
N SER A 132 -25.54 -5.83 9.17
CA SER A 132 -24.19 -6.32 9.42
C SER A 132 -23.48 -6.62 8.09
N ARG A 133 -24.16 -7.23 7.14
CA ARG A 133 -23.60 -7.51 5.80
C ARG A 133 -23.27 -6.24 5.02
N LEU A 134 -24.16 -5.23 5.10
CA LEU A 134 -23.94 -3.94 4.44
C LEU A 134 -22.76 -3.19 5.08
N ALA A 135 -22.69 -3.16 6.40
CA ALA A 135 -21.56 -2.56 7.12
C ALA A 135 -20.23 -3.25 6.80
N SER A 136 -20.21 -4.59 6.83
CA SER A 136 -19.01 -5.37 6.45
C SER A 136 -18.57 -5.09 5.02
N GLY A 137 -19.51 -5.00 4.09
CA GLY A 137 -19.24 -4.65 2.70
C GLY A 137 -18.61 -3.26 2.56
N LEU A 138 -19.10 -2.27 3.32
CA LEU A 138 -18.52 -0.92 3.34
C LEU A 138 -17.12 -0.90 3.95
N PHE A 139 -16.90 -1.60 5.05
CA PHE A 139 -15.56 -1.72 5.65
C PHE A 139 -14.60 -2.42 4.71
N GLY A 140 -15.01 -3.54 4.10
CA GLY A 140 -14.22 -4.24 3.12
C GLY A 140 -13.88 -3.37 1.89
N ALA A 141 -14.86 -2.66 1.34
CA ALA A 141 -14.65 -1.75 0.21
C ALA A 141 -13.65 -0.65 0.56
N SER A 142 -13.77 -0.03 1.76
CA SER A 142 -12.84 1.00 2.20
C SER A 142 -11.41 0.47 2.34
N ALA A 143 -11.24 -0.73 2.91
CA ALA A 143 -9.94 -1.39 3.02
C ALA A 143 -9.35 -1.74 1.65
N GLY A 144 -10.18 -2.23 0.71
CA GLY A 144 -9.76 -2.51 -0.66
C GLY A 144 -9.27 -1.26 -1.40
N VAL A 145 -10.00 -0.15 -1.30
CA VAL A 145 -9.58 1.14 -1.87
C VAL A 145 -8.27 1.60 -1.24
N TRP A 146 -8.13 1.49 0.08
CA TRP A 146 -6.90 1.85 0.77
C TRP A 146 -5.72 0.98 0.34
N ALA A 147 -5.91 -0.33 0.21
CA ALA A 147 -4.89 -1.25 -0.31
C ALA A 147 -4.42 -0.83 -1.71
N MET A 148 -5.36 -0.43 -2.58
CA MET A 148 -5.06 0.04 -3.93
C MET A 148 -4.25 1.34 -3.92
N LEU A 149 -4.62 2.31 -3.06
CA LEU A 149 -3.90 3.57 -2.88
C LEU A 149 -2.47 3.34 -2.38
N GLN A 150 -2.26 2.34 -1.53
CA GLN A 150 -0.92 1.98 -1.03
C GLN A 150 -0.10 1.19 -2.05
N ALA A 151 -0.71 0.30 -2.82
CA ALA A 151 0.00 -0.54 -3.78
C ALA A 151 0.37 0.20 -5.07
N ALA A 152 -0.42 1.19 -5.50
CA ALA A 152 -0.22 1.88 -6.77
C ALA A 152 1.15 2.57 -6.89
N PRO A 153 1.64 3.36 -5.91
CA PRO A 153 2.97 3.96 -5.98
C PRO A 153 4.09 2.93 -6.01
N ALA A 154 3.98 1.84 -5.21
CA ALA A 154 4.98 0.77 -5.21
C ALA A 154 5.08 0.09 -6.58
N LEU A 155 3.94 -0.18 -7.22
CA LEU A 155 3.89 -0.74 -8.57
C LEU A 155 4.47 0.23 -9.60
N ALA A 156 4.18 1.53 -9.51
CA ALA A 156 4.75 2.54 -10.39
C ALA A 156 6.28 2.55 -10.31
N VAL A 157 6.84 2.48 -9.09
CA VAL A 157 8.29 2.40 -8.88
C VAL A 157 8.87 1.12 -9.49
N LEU A 158 8.25 -0.04 -9.25
CA LEU A 158 8.71 -1.31 -9.81
C LEU A 158 8.72 -1.29 -11.34
N LEU A 159 7.67 -0.76 -11.96
CA LEU A 159 7.61 -0.65 -13.43
C LEU A 159 8.73 0.21 -13.99
N ASN A 160 9.04 1.30 -13.32
CA ASN A 160 10.16 2.16 -13.72
C ASN A 160 11.51 1.45 -13.57
N LEU A 161 11.72 0.73 -12.46
CA LEU A 161 12.94 -0.05 -12.23
C LEU A 161 13.15 -1.16 -13.25
N PHE A 162 12.06 -1.78 -13.72
CA PHE A 162 12.13 -2.83 -14.76
C PHE A 162 12.14 -2.28 -16.20
N GLY A 163 12.27 -0.96 -16.38
CA GLY A 163 12.42 -0.35 -17.71
C GLY A 163 11.14 -0.30 -18.54
N HIS A 164 9.97 -0.33 -17.88
CA HIS A 164 8.67 -0.25 -18.54
C HIS A 164 7.89 1.03 -18.21
N PRO A 165 8.48 2.25 -18.30
CA PRO A 165 7.80 3.50 -17.96
C PRO A 165 6.58 3.78 -18.85
N GLN A 166 6.60 3.34 -20.12
CA GLN A 166 5.48 3.50 -21.06
C GLN A 166 4.22 2.74 -20.62
N SER A 167 4.36 1.72 -19.78
CA SER A 167 3.21 1.01 -19.24
C SER A 167 2.40 1.83 -18.23
N LEU A 168 2.95 2.90 -17.66
CA LEU A 168 2.21 3.83 -16.80
C LEU A 168 1.18 4.62 -17.59
N GLU A 169 1.55 5.11 -18.78
CA GLU A 169 0.64 5.86 -19.65
C GLU A 169 -0.47 4.99 -20.24
N SER A 170 -0.22 3.70 -20.38
CA SER A 170 -1.19 2.73 -20.91
C SER A 170 -2.20 2.21 -19.89
N ASN A 171 -2.06 2.58 -18.59
CA ASN A 171 -2.92 2.10 -17.50
C ASN A 171 -3.66 3.28 -16.85
N PRO A 172 -4.87 3.63 -17.33
CA PRO A 172 -5.59 4.83 -16.91
C PRO A 172 -6.00 4.82 -15.43
N LEU A 173 -6.24 3.64 -14.86
CA LEU A 173 -6.62 3.51 -13.45
C LEU A 173 -5.42 3.82 -12.54
N LEU A 174 -4.24 3.32 -12.89
CA LEU A 174 -3.02 3.62 -12.17
C LEU A 174 -2.71 5.13 -12.20
N ASP A 175 -2.83 5.79 -13.36
CA ASP A 175 -2.63 7.23 -13.50
C ASP A 175 -3.66 8.02 -12.66
N LEU A 176 -4.93 7.61 -12.69
CA LEU A 176 -5.98 8.25 -11.88
C LEU A 176 -5.68 8.15 -10.38
N ILE A 177 -5.23 6.98 -9.91
CA ILE A 177 -4.90 6.75 -8.50
C ILE A 177 -3.69 7.61 -8.11
N LEU A 178 -2.64 7.64 -8.92
CA LEU A 178 -1.45 8.43 -8.65
C LEU A 178 -1.77 9.93 -8.57
N ARG A 179 -2.64 10.44 -9.44
CA ARG A 179 -3.15 11.82 -9.35
C ARG A 179 -3.99 12.05 -8.10
N GLY A 180 -4.84 11.09 -7.73
CA GLY A 180 -5.64 11.14 -6.51
C GLY A 180 -4.78 11.17 -5.24
N VAL A 181 -3.75 10.32 -5.18
CA VAL A 181 -2.78 10.28 -4.07
C VAL A 181 -2.06 11.62 -3.91
N GLN A 182 -1.69 12.28 -5.02
CA GLN A 182 -1.06 13.60 -4.98
C GLN A 182 -2.00 14.71 -4.50
N ALA A 183 -3.30 14.57 -4.72
CA ALA A 183 -4.31 15.55 -4.28
C ALA A 183 -4.65 15.44 -2.79
N LEU A 184 -4.34 14.31 -2.14
CA LEU A 184 -4.66 14.09 -0.72
C LEU A 184 -3.56 14.66 0.17
N PRO A 185 -3.87 15.68 1.02
CA PRO A 185 -2.86 16.30 1.90
C PRO A 185 -2.27 15.32 2.91
N VAL A 186 -3.02 14.30 3.32
CA VAL A 186 -2.59 13.27 4.27
C VAL A 186 -1.47 12.39 3.69
N VAL A 187 -1.51 12.11 2.40
CA VAL A 187 -0.46 11.32 1.74
C VAL A 187 0.79 12.16 1.52
N ARG A 188 0.64 13.47 1.38
CA ARG A 188 1.74 14.43 1.17
C ARG A 188 2.66 14.55 2.38
N THR A 189 2.17 14.22 3.57
CA THR A 189 2.98 14.19 4.81
C THR A 189 3.66 12.84 5.05
N MET A 190 3.29 11.82 4.28
CA MET A 190 3.87 10.46 4.34
C MET A 190 4.93 10.22 3.24
N ILE A 191 5.06 11.14 2.30
CA ILE A 191 6.03 11.17 1.21
C ILE A 191 7.07 12.27 1.48
#